data_43f83c63a86a1c69dc29d38b05c8aeee
#
_entry.id   43f83c63a86a1c69dc29d38b05c8aeee
#
_cell.length_a   1.000
_cell.length_b   1.000
_cell.length_c   1.000
_cell.angle_alpha   90.00
_cell.angle_beta   90.00
_cell.angle_gamma   90.00
#
_symmetry.space_group_name_H-M   'P 1'
#
loop_
_entity.id
_entity.type
_entity.pdbx_description
1 polymer ?
#
loop_
_entity_poly.entity_id
_entity_poly.type
_entity_poly.pdbx_seq_one_letter_code
_entity_poly.pdbx_strand_id
1 'polypeptide(L)'
;MSLRTRPPFRADHVGSLLRPPRLLAARDDFAAGRITAADLRAVEDEEIAGAIKMQEDAGLQSATDGEFRRASWHMDFIYALGGVSKAPGNMAVKFRNAAGEIEFTPASIRIDGKIRIEDTIFADAFTFLKSHVTTAVPKLTIPSPNMVHYRGGPAMLDPAVYPDMEQFWADLAAAYADEVQRLGALGCTYLQFDDTSLAYLNDPAQRAEIAGRGEDAERLHLRYISQINAAIKDRPAAMAITTHLCRGNFRSSWVASGGYDFVAEALFSELAVDGFFLEYDDERSGGFEPLRFVPAGKMVVLGLVTTKRPELESAADLRRRVEQAARYVPLDQLALSGQCGFSSTVEGNALTRDEQRAKLRLIVDTARDIWGD
;
A
#
# COMPACT_ATOMS: atom_id res chain seq x y z
N MET A 1 -28.67 -1.30 4.07
CA MET A 1 -27.92 -1.49 2.80
C MET A 1 -27.46 -2.94 2.75
N SER A 2 -27.31 -3.54 1.57
CA SER A 2 -26.84 -4.94 1.48
C SER A 2 -25.34 -5.05 1.78
N LEU A 3 -24.95 -6.16 2.41
CA LEU A 3 -23.55 -6.54 2.61
C LEU A 3 -22.79 -6.48 1.29
N ARG A 4 -21.62 -5.83 1.30
CA ARG A 4 -20.77 -5.81 0.12
C ARG A 4 -20.00 -7.13 0.02
N THR A 5 -20.23 -7.89 -1.05
CA THR A 5 -19.69 -9.24 -1.25
C THR A 5 -18.41 -9.26 -2.11
N ARG A 6 -17.97 -8.09 -2.61
CA ARG A 6 -16.76 -7.94 -3.43
C ARG A 6 -15.85 -6.85 -2.87
N PRO A 7 -14.52 -7.03 -2.99
CA PRO A 7 -13.56 -6.00 -2.57
C PRO A 7 -13.72 -4.67 -3.34
N PRO A 8 -13.29 -3.55 -2.74
CA PRO A 8 -12.94 -3.41 -1.34
C PRO A 8 -14.18 -3.48 -0.45
N PHE A 9 -14.02 -3.97 0.78
CA PHE A 9 -15.11 -4.19 1.72
C PHE A 9 -15.43 -2.94 2.54
N ARG A 10 -16.61 -2.92 3.24
CA ARG A 10 -17.02 -1.77 4.08
C ARG A 10 -16.07 -1.51 5.24
N ALA A 11 -15.59 -2.58 5.85
CA ALA A 11 -14.46 -2.58 6.77
C ALA A 11 -13.29 -3.24 6.07
N ASP A 12 -12.22 -2.51 5.85
CA ASP A 12 -11.03 -3.01 5.18
C ASP A 12 -9.76 -2.50 5.89
N HIS A 13 -8.59 -2.92 5.44
CA HIS A 13 -7.31 -2.48 5.98
C HIS A 13 -6.25 -2.45 4.87
N VAL A 14 -5.16 -1.71 5.11
CA VAL A 14 -4.13 -1.50 4.09
C VAL A 14 -3.29 -2.76 3.83
N GLY A 15 -2.92 -3.50 4.88
CA GLY A 15 -2.25 -4.80 4.64
C GLY A 15 -1.22 -5.17 5.69
N SER A 16 -0.21 -4.34 5.94
CA SER A 16 0.87 -4.67 6.89
C SER A 16 0.40 -4.63 8.35
N LEU A 17 0.87 -5.59 9.14
CA LEU A 17 0.56 -5.73 10.56
C LEU A 17 1.85 -5.66 11.40
N LEU A 18 1.70 -5.32 12.69
CA LEU A 18 2.82 -5.31 13.65
C LEU A 18 3.42 -6.71 13.77
N ARG A 19 4.70 -6.80 13.50
CA ARG A 19 5.44 -8.06 13.56
C ARG A 19 5.57 -8.54 15.01
N PRO A 20 5.25 -9.80 15.29
CA PRO A 20 5.43 -10.38 16.61
C PRO A 20 6.90 -10.34 17.08
N PRO A 21 7.18 -10.11 18.37
CA PRO A 21 8.54 -10.13 18.88
C PRO A 21 9.28 -11.46 18.59
N ARG A 22 8.58 -12.59 18.59
CA ARG A 22 9.13 -13.90 18.24
C ARG A 22 9.63 -13.93 16.79
N LEU A 23 8.89 -13.33 15.85
CA LEU A 23 9.30 -13.25 14.46
C LEU A 23 10.53 -12.35 14.29
N LEU A 24 10.57 -11.21 14.97
CA LEU A 24 11.73 -10.30 14.93
C LEU A 24 12.97 -11.00 15.48
N ALA A 25 12.87 -11.68 16.62
CA ALA A 25 13.97 -12.46 17.21
C ALA A 25 14.45 -13.57 16.25
N ALA A 26 13.53 -14.30 15.60
CA ALA A 26 13.90 -15.33 14.62
C ALA A 26 14.64 -14.74 13.40
N ARG A 27 14.25 -13.55 12.93
CA ARG A 27 14.97 -12.85 11.85
C ARG A 27 16.38 -12.43 12.26
N ASP A 28 16.55 -11.94 13.50
CA ASP A 28 17.87 -11.60 14.04
C ASP A 28 18.73 -12.86 14.20
N ASP A 29 18.15 -13.98 14.64
CA ASP A 29 18.83 -15.26 14.76
C ASP A 29 19.27 -15.80 13.40
N PHE A 30 18.43 -15.70 12.40
CA PHE A 30 18.76 -16.08 11.03
C PHE A 30 19.85 -15.20 10.42
N ALA A 31 19.75 -13.88 10.57
CA ALA A 31 20.77 -12.94 10.11
C ALA A 31 22.14 -13.18 10.76
N ALA A 32 22.14 -13.62 12.00
CA ALA A 32 23.35 -14.00 12.74
C ALA A 32 23.82 -15.46 12.48
N GLY A 33 23.14 -16.22 11.62
CA GLY A 33 23.46 -17.60 11.30
C GLY A 33 23.19 -18.60 12.43
N ARG A 34 22.35 -18.24 13.42
CA ARG A 34 22.00 -19.10 14.56
C ARG A 34 20.88 -20.10 14.27
N ILE A 35 20.05 -19.82 13.29
CA ILE A 35 19.00 -20.72 12.80
C ILE A 35 19.07 -20.85 11.29
N THR A 36 18.43 -21.89 10.74
CA THR A 36 18.34 -22.12 9.30
C THR A 36 17.20 -21.33 8.66
N ALA A 37 17.19 -21.23 7.32
CA ALA A 37 16.06 -20.65 6.59
C ALA A 37 14.75 -21.43 6.82
N ALA A 38 14.85 -22.77 7.01
CA ALA A 38 13.69 -23.60 7.31
C ALA A 38 13.11 -23.30 8.71
N ASP A 39 13.98 -23.03 9.72
CA ASP A 39 13.54 -22.65 11.06
C ASP A 39 12.85 -21.27 11.04
N LEU A 40 13.43 -20.29 10.33
CA LEU A 40 12.78 -18.98 10.15
C LEU A 40 11.42 -19.14 9.46
N ARG A 41 11.37 -19.93 8.39
CA ARG A 41 10.13 -20.19 7.65
C ARG A 41 9.04 -20.78 8.54
N ALA A 42 9.38 -21.71 9.43
CA ALA A 42 8.42 -22.31 10.36
C ALA A 42 7.84 -21.26 11.33
N VAL A 43 8.67 -20.33 11.84
CA VAL A 43 8.22 -19.23 12.69
C VAL A 43 7.32 -18.27 11.90
N GLU A 44 7.71 -17.91 10.67
CA GLU A 44 6.89 -17.07 9.79
C GLU A 44 5.50 -17.70 9.52
N ASP A 45 5.46 -18.99 9.21
CA ASP A 45 4.23 -19.73 8.92
C ASP A 45 3.27 -19.71 10.13
N GLU A 46 3.75 -19.98 11.32
CA GLU A 46 2.94 -19.94 12.54
C GLU A 46 2.41 -18.54 12.84
N GLU A 47 3.26 -17.51 12.74
CA GLU A 47 2.86 -16.13 13.05
C GLU A 47 1.90 -15.56 11.99
N ILE A 48 2.07 -15.92 10.70
CA ILE A 48 1.14 -15.55 9.63
C ILE A 48 -0.22 -16.23 9.84
N ALA A 49 -0.25 -17.51 10.17
CA ALA A 49 -1.50 -18.21 10.46
C ALA A 49 -2.25 -17.54 11.64
N GLY A 50 -1.52 -17.15 12.70
CA GLY A 50 -2.08 -16.38 13.82
C GLY A 50 -2.60 -14.99 13.41
N ALA A 51 -1.89 -14.32 12.49
CA ALA A 51 -2.30 -13.01 11.99
C ALA A 51 -3.56 -13.10 11.11
N ILE A 52 -3.68 -14.11 10.27
CA ILE A 52 -4.88 -14.38 9.46
C ILE A 52 -6.07 -14.60 10.38
N LYS A 53 -5.93 -15.51 11.35
CA LYS A 53 -7.00 -15.78 12.32
C LYS A 53 -7.42 -14.50 13.08
N MET A 54 -6.49 -13.67 13.50
CA MET A 54 -6.77 -12.42 14.21
C MET A 54 -7.62 -11.46 13.35
N GLN A 55 -7.35 -11.37 12.05
CA GLN A 55 -8.10 -10.54 11.12
C GLN A 55 -9.53 -11.08 10.94
N GLU A 56 -9.70 -12.39 10.76
CA GLU A 56 -11.01 -13.03 10.67
C GLU A 56 -11.80 -12.91 12.00
N ASP A 57 -11.17 -13.14 13.15
CA ASP A 57 -11.77 -12.95 14.48
C ASP A 57 -12.17 -11.48 14.77
N ALA A 58 -11.50 -10.52 14.15
CA ALA A 58 -11.92 -9.12 14.21
C ALA A 58 -13.15 -8.82 13.34
N GLY A 59 -13.53 -9.73 12.45
CA GLY A 59 -14.69 -9.61 11.55
C GLY A 59 -14.36 -8.96 10.21
N LEU A 60 -13.08 -8.87 9.82
CA LEU A 60 -12.67 -8.40 8.50
C LEU A 60 -13.04 -9.42 7.41
N GLN A 61 -13.49 -8.93 6.26
CA GLN A 61 -13.83 -9.75 5.09
C GLN A 61 -12.64 -9.98 4.16
N SER A 62 -11.51 -9.31 4.39
CA SER A 62 -10.22 -9.54 3.73
C SER A 62 -9.16 -9.84 4.76
N ALA A 63 -8.17 -10.66 4.40
CA ALA A 63 -7.00 -10.91 5.22
C ALA A 63 -5.72 -10.90 4.37
N THR A 64 -4.64 -10.39 4.97
CA THR A 64 -3.28 -10.42 4.42
C THR A 64 -2.39 -11.33 5.27
N ASP A 65 -1.18 -11.61 4.79
CA ASP A 65 -0.13 -12.26 5.54
C ASP A 65 0.58 -11.31 6.55
N GLY A 66 0.06 -10.07 6.70
CA GLY A 66 0.64 -9.00 7.51
C GLY A 66 1.96 -8.46 6.97
N GLU A 67 2.40 -8.92 5.81
CA GLU A 67 3.73 -8.66 5.20
C GLU A 67 4.88 -9.20 6.07
N PHE A 68 4.61 -10.25 6.83
CA PHE A 68 5.56 -10.76 7.84
C PHE A 68 6.85 -11.33 7.25
N ARG A 69 6.84 -11.72 5.96
CA ARG A 69 8.04 -12.19 5.28
C ARG A 69 8.89 -11.08 4.67
N ARG A 70 8.37 -9.84 4.64
CA ARG A 70 9.05 -8.69 4.02
C ARG A 70 9.88 -7.91 5.03
N ALA A 71 11.02 -7.39 4.61
CA ALA A 71 11.79 -6.39 5.33
C ALA A 71 11.23 -4.98 5.06
N SER A 72 10.80 -4.74 3.83
CA SER A 72 10.21 -3.46 3.37
C SER A 72 9.00 -3.73 2.50
N TRP A 73 7.95 -2.95 2.65
CA TRP A 73 6.71 -3.08 1.89
C TRP A 73 6.91 -3.05 0.36
N HIS A 74 7.95 -2.35 -0.14
CA HIS A 74 8.20 -2.18 -1.58
C HIS A 74 9.52 -2.77 -2.07
N MET A 75 10.61 -2.66 -1.28
CA MET A 75 11.94 -3.04 -1.79
C MET A 75 12.08 -4.53 -2.03
N ASP A 76 11.43 -5.38 -1.22
CA ASP A 76 11.45 -6.84 -1.42
C ASP A 76 10.84 -7.24 -2.78
N PHE A 77 9.79 -6.54 -3.23
CA PHE A 77 9.21 -6.71 -4.55
C PHE A 77 10.13 -6.16 -5.64
N ILE A 78 10.61 -4.92 -5.49
CA ILE A 78 11.40 -4.24 -6.52
C ILE A 78 12.71 -4.96 -6.77
N TYR A 79 13.37 -5.50 -5.75
CA TYR A 79 14.58 -6.30 -5.91
C TYR A 79 14.37 -7.65 -6.59
N ALA A 80 13.14 -8.16 -6.63
CA ALA A 80 12.81 -9.38 -7.35
C ALA A 80 12.51 -9.16 -8.84
N LEU A 81 12.41 -7.91 -9.28
CA LEU A 81 12.31 -7.60 -10.72
C LEU A 81 13.63 -7.92 -11.42
N GLY A 82 13.56 -8.63 -12.54
CA GLY A 82 14.70 -8.80 -13.43
C GLY A 82 15.15 -7.44 -13.98
N GLY A 83 16.46 -7.24 -14.07
CA GLY A 83 17.07 -5.99 -14.54
C GLY A 83 17.25 -4.93 -13.45
N VAL A 84 16.94 -5.25 -12.19
CA VAL A 84 17.14 -4.37 -11.03
C VAL A 84 18.24 -4.91 -10.15
N SER A 85 19.17 -4.06 -9.73
CA SER A 85 20.19 -4.36 -8.75
C SER A 85 20.11 -3.45 -7.53
N LYS A 86 20.65 -3.95 -6.39
CA LYS A 86 20.73 -3.16 -5.16
C LYS A 86 21.82 -2.11 -5.30
N ALA A 87 21.51 -0.88 -4.87
CA ALA A 87 22.46 0.20 -4.79
C ALA A 87 22.52 0.78 -3.38
N PRO A 88 23.65 1.39 -2.96
CA PRO A 88 23.71 2.14 -1.72
C PRO A 88 22.66 3.25 -1.72
N GLY A 89 22.03 3.48 -0.58
CA GLY A 89 21.13 4.63 -0.40
C GLY A 89 21.93 5.93 -0.56
N ASN A 90 21.41 6.83 -1.37
CA ASN A 90 22.06 8.10 -1.71
C ASN A 90 21.18 9.32 -1.38
N MET A 91 19.97 9.10 -0.90
CA MET A 91 19.02 10.16 -0.58
C MET A 91 18.37 9.89 0.78
N ALA A 92 18.54 10.84 1.70
CA ALA A 92 17.86 10.82 2.99
C ALA A 92 16.41 11.26 2.83
N VAL A 93 15.50 10.54 3.46
CA VAL A 93 14.08 10.89 3.56
C VAL A 93 13.80 11.37 4.98
N LYS A 94 13.19 12.54 5.08
CA LYS A 94 12.84 13.15 6.36
C LYS A 94 11.41 12.81 6.73
N PHE A 95 11.28 12.02 7.79
CA PHE A 95 9.98 11.70 8.39
C PHE A 95 9.71 12.61 9.56
N ARG A 96 8.46 13.01 9.77
CA ARG A 96 8.03 13.95 10.81
C ARG A 96 6.95 13.34 11.69
N ASN A 97 6.99 13.67 12.98
CA ASN A 97 5.93 13.40 13.94
C ASN A 97 5.92 14.47 15.03
N ALA A 98 5.06 14.33 16.04
CA ALA A 98 4.95 15.28 17.14
C ALA A 98 6.24 15.41 18.00
N ALA A 99 7.12 14.40 17.97
CA ALA A 99 8.39 14.41 18.72
C ALA A 99 9.55 15.03 17.93
N GLY A 100 9.37 15.29 16.62
CA GLY A 100 10.40 15.92 15.79
C GLY A 100 10.56 15.27 14.42
N GLU A 101 11.77 15.38 13.87
CA GLU A 101 12.14 14.86 12.56
C GLU A 101 13.06 13.63 12.71
N ILE A 102 12.81 12.59 11.93
CA ILE A 102 13.63 11.39 11.83
C ILE A 102 14.18 11.35 10.40
N GLU A 103 15.50 11.33 10.26
CA GLU A 103 16.13 11.12 8.97
C GLU A 103 16.42 9.64 8.75
N PHE A 104 16.01 9.11 7.61
CA PHE A 104 16.22 7.74 7.22
C PHE A 104 16.70 7.68 5.77
N THR A 105 17.77 6.95 5.51
CA THR A 105 18.25 6.70 4.16
C THR A 105 17.80 5.32 3.71
N PRO A 106 16.74 5.23 2.91
CA PRO A 106 16.27 3.94 2.41
C PRO A 106 17.30 3.33 1.44
N ALA A 107 17.24 2.01 1.32
CA ALA A 107 17.95 1.32 0.26
C ALA A 107 17.54 1.86 -1.12
N SER A 108 18.47 1.85 -2.07
CA SER A 108 18.28 2.34 -3.44
C SER A 108 18.42 1.20 -4.43
N ILE A 109 18.09 1.50 -5.68
CA ILE A 109 18.20 0.57 -6.81
C ILE A 109 19.01 1.20 -7.93
N ARG A 110 19.53 0.33 -8.79
CA ARG A 110 20.01 0.64 -10.13
C ARG A 110 19.29 -0.26 -11.12
N ILE A 111 18.89 0.30 -12.24
CA ILE A 111 18.30 -0.45 -13.35
C ILE A 111 19.38 -0.61 -14.41
N ASP A 112 20.05 -1.75 -14.34
CA ASP A 112 21.21 -2.11 -15.18
C ASP A 112 20.91 -3.27 -16.13
N GLY A 113 19.64 -3.68 -16.22
CA GLY A 113 19.10 -4.62 -17.18
C GLY A 113 17.69 -4.27 -17.62
N LYS A 114 17.15 -4.96 -18.61
CA LYS A 114 15.73 -4.80 -19.02
C LYS A 114 14.80 -5.29 -17.93
N ILE A 115 13.84 -4.44 -17.55
CA ILE A 115 12.82 -4.77 -16.55
C ILE A 115 11.94 -5.91 -17.06
N ARG A 116 11.75 -6.94 -16.23
CA ARG A 116 10.90 -8.10 -16.52
C ARG A 116 10.52 -8.84 -15.24
N ILE A 117 9.50 -9.67 -15.32
CA ILE A 117 9.20 -10.68 -14.31
C ILE A 117 9.91 -11.97 -14.69
N GLU A 118 10.73 -12.50 -13.80
CA GLU A 118 11.33 -13.82 -13.95
C GLU A 118 10.40 -14.89 -13.37
N ASP A 119 10.14 -14.82 -12.08
CA ASP A 119 9.19 -15.64 -11.36
C ASP A 119 8.10 -14.77 -10.74
N THR A 120 6.90 -15.33 -10.49
CA THR A 120 5.82 -14.62 -9.82
C THR A 120 6.27 -14.17 -8.43
N ILE A 121 6.31 -12.87 -8.22
CA ILE A 121 6.79 -12.30 -6.96
C ILE A 121 5.73 -12.51 -5.86
N PHE A 122 6.17 -12.98 -4.70
CA PHE A 122 5.31 -13.36 -3.56
C PHE A 122 4.35 -14.54 -3.82
N ALA A 123 4.59 -15.36 -4.86
CA ALA A 123 3.77 -16.54 -5.15
C ALA A 123 3.59 -17.46 -3.94
N ASP A 124 4.68 -17.81 -3.26
CA ASP A 124 4.65 -18.66 -2.07
C ASP A 124 3.90 -18.01 -0.91
N ALA A 125 4.10 -16.71 -0.70
CA ALA A 125 3.43 -15.96 0.36
C ALA A 125 1.92 -15.90 0.10
N PHE A 126 1.49 -15.62 -1.14
CA PHE A 126 0.08 -15.61 -1.51
C PHE A 126 -0.55 -17.00 -1.44
N THR A 127 0.15 -18.03 -1.91
CA THR A 127 -0.35 -19.43 -1.85
C THR A 127 -0.54 -19.88 -0.41
N PHE A 128 0.39 -19.53 0.48
CA PHE A 128 0.26 -19.80 1.91
C PHE A 128 -0.95 -19.04 2.51
N LEU A 129 -1.07 -17.74 2.28
CA LEU A 129 -2.21 -16.94 2.72
C LEU A 129 -3.54 -17.56 2.26
N LYS A 130 -3.64 -17.87 0.96
CA LYS A 130 -4.84 -18.45 0.36
C LYS A 130 -5.24 -19.79 0.97
N SER A 131 -4.27 -20.62 1.37
CA SER A 131 -4.53 -21.92 1.99
C SER A 131 -4.94 -21.83 3.47
N HIS A 132 -4.75 -20.67 4.14
CA HIS A 132 -5.01 -20.49 5.57
C HIS A 132 -6.20 -19.58 5.88
N VAL A 133 -6.71 -18.80 4.92
CA VAL A 133 -7.98 -18.08 5.11
C VAL A 133 -9.14 -19.07 5.17
N THR A 134 -10.10 -18.80 6.04
CA THR A 134 -11.30 -19.64 6.23
C THR A 134 -12.59 -18.92 5.85
N THR A 135 -12.68 -17.64 6.14
CA THR A 135 -13.87 -16.81 5.87
C THR A 135 -13.55 -15.56 5.07
N ALA A 136 -12.32 -15.07 5.18
CA ALA A 136 -11.89 -13.86 4.50
C ALA A 136 -11.42 -14.12 3.05
N VAL A 137 -11.47 -13.08 2.22
CA VAL A 137 -10.83 -13.07 0.89
C VAL A 137 -9.33 -12.79 1.07
N PRO A 138 -8.44 -13.63 0.51
CA PRO A 138 -6.99 -13.35 0.56
C PRO A 138 -6.67 -12.10 -0.25
N LYS A 139 -6.08 -11.10 0.40
CA LYS A 139 -5.65 -9.83 -0.16
C LYS A 139 -4.14 -9.79 -0.28
N LEU A 140 -3.62 -9.50 -1.47
CA LEU A 140 -2.19 -9.27 -1.67
C LEU A 140 -1.92 -7.79 -1.90
N THR A 141 -0.85 -7.28 -1.30
CA THR A 141 -0.32 -5.93 -1.52
C THR A 141 1.01 -6.00 -2.26
N ILE A 142 1.19 -5.17 -3.27
CA ILE A 142 2.46 -4.99 -3.96
C ILE A 142 2.68 -3.48 -4.21
N PRO A 143 3.93 -3.00 -4.31
CA PRO A 143 4.15 -1.61 -4.69
C PRO A 143 3.61 -1.33 -6.09
N SER A 144 3.13 -0.10 -6.33
CA SER A 144 2.75 0.33 -7.68
C SER A 144 3.98 0.40 -8.60
N PRO A 145 3.83 0.31 -9.93
CA PRO A 145 4.94 0.46 -10.86
C PRO A 145 5.67 1.82 -10.71
N ASN A 146 4.96 2.86 -10.28
CA ASN A 146 5.54 4.18 -10.06
C ASN A 146 6.67 4.17 -9.03
N MET A 147 6.60 3.27 -8.04
CA MET A 147 7.58 3.16 -6.96
C MET A 147 8.97 2.73 -7.45
N VAL A 148 9.05 2.09 -8.62
CA VAL A 148 10.31 1.75 -9.27
C VAL A 148 11.04 3.01 -9.75
N HIS A 149 10.30 4.02 -10.19
CA HIS A 149 10.86 5.28 -10.73
C HIS A 149 10.95 6.40 -9.69
N TYR A 150 9.92 6.55 -8.84
CA TYR A 150 9.65 7.78 -8.08
C TYR A 150 10.86 8.33 -7.31
N ARG A 151 11.60 7.47 -6.59
CA ARG A 151 12.67 7.94 -5.69
C ARG A 151 13.97 8.30 -6.43
N GLY A 152 14.31 7.55 -7.45
CA GLY A 152 15.61 7.70 -8.15
C GLY A 152 15.50 8.51 -9.43
N GLY A 153 14.31 8.60 -10.01
CA GLY A 153 14.09 9.24 -11.31
C GLY A 153 14.94 8.62 -12.41
N PRO A 154 15.22 9.37 -13.48
CA PRO A 154 16.04 8.89 -14.60
C PRO A 154 17.48 8.50 -14.21
N ALA A 155 18.02 9.06 -13.12
CA ALA A 155 19.40 8.84 -12.70
C ALA A 155 19.73 7.40 -12.28
N MET A 156 18.72 6.60 -11.95
CA MET A 156 18.93 5.20 -11.58
C MET A 156 19.01 4.25 -12.78
N LEU A 157 18.65 4.71 -13.99
CA LEU A 157 18.68 3.91 -15.20
C LEU A 157 20.08 3.94 -15.80
N ASP A 158 20.56 2.76 -16.26
CA ASP A 158 21.75 2.71 -17.10
C ASP A 158 21.39 3.18 -18.53
N PRO A 159 21.98 4.26 -19.03
CA PRO A 159 21.65 4.77 -20.36
C PRO A 159 22.06 3.81 -21.50
N ALA A 160 22.94 2.84 -21.25
CA ALA A 160 23.25 1.79 -22.22
C ALA A 160 22.10 0.76 -22.33
N VAL A 161 21.32 0.56 -21.27
CA VAL A 161 20.15 -0.34 -21.25
C VAL A 161 18.90 0.38 -21.72
N TYR A 162 18.70 1.62 -21.22
CA TYR A 162 17.54 2.47 -21.51
C TYR A 162 17.99 3.84 -22.04
N PRO A 163 18.42 3.94 -23.31
CA PRO A 163 18.72 5.22 -23.94
C PRO A 163 17.48 6.10 -24.15
N ASP A 164 16.30 5.47 -24.11
CA ASP A 164 14.99 6.13 -24.24
C ASP A 164 14.11 5.74 -23.04
N MET A 165 13.63 6.74 -22.32
CA MET A 165 12.71 6.56 -21.18
C MET A 165 11.41 5.89 -21.58
N GLU A 166 10.91 6.06 -22.80
CA GLU A 166 9.66 5.41 -23.22
C GLU A 166 9.82 3.90 -23.29
N GLN A 167 11.01 3.37 -23.60
CA GLN A 167 11.27 1.93 -23.53
C GLN A 167 11.22 1.42 -22.09
N PHE A 168 11.79 2.18 -21.13
CA PHE A 168 11.70 1.83 -19.71
C PHE A 168 10.24 1.78 -19.24
N TRP A 169 9.43 2.78 -19.58
CA TRP A 169 8.03 2.82 -19.21
C TRP A 169 7.24 1.66 -19.84
N ALA A 170 7.52 1.30 -21.08
CA ALA A 170 6.87 0.18 -21.76
C ALA A 170 7.23 -1.15 -21.10
N ASP A 171 8.52 -1.42 -20.83
CA ASP A 171 8.98 -2.64 -20.18
C ASP A 171 8.44 -2.77 -18.75
N LEU A 172 8.40 -1.66 -18.00
CA LEU A 172 7.86 -1.63 -16.65
C LEU A 172 6.36 -1.97 -16.62
N ALA A 173 5.58 -1.35 -17.51
CA ALA A 173 4.15 -1.64 -17.62
C ALA A 173 3.90 -3.11 -18.03
N ALA A 174 4.70 -3.64 -18.97
CA ALA A 174 4.59 -5.02 -19.42
C ALA A 174 4.96 -6.02 -18.30
N ALA A 175 6.00 -5.74 -17.51
CA ALA A 175 6.38 -6.56 -16.37
C ALA A 175 5.27 -6.63 -15.32
N TYR A 176 4.67 -5.49 -14.96
CA TYR A 176 3.55 -5.48 -14.02
C TYR A 176 2.28 -6.13 -14.59
N ALA A 177 2.03 -6.00 -15.89
CA ALA A 177 0.91 -6.69 -16.54
C ALA A 177 1.10 -8.23 -16.49
N ASP A 178 2.32 -8.72 -16.71
CA ASP A 178 2.66 -10.15 -16.56
C ASP A 178 2.47 -10.60 -15.12
N GLU A 179 2.94 -9.84 -14.13
CA GLU A 179 2.76 -10.17 -12.72
C GLU A 179 1.28 -10.24 -12.32
N VAL A 180 0.46 -9.28 -12.75
CA VAL A 180 -0.98 -9.28 -12.49
C VAL A 180 -1.66 -10.54 -13.07
N GLN A 181 -1.28 -10.96 -14.27
CA GLN A 181 -1.79 -12.20 -14.87
C GLN A 181 -1.36 -13.45 -14.09
N ARG A 182 -0.08 -13.54 -13.71
CA ARG A 182 0.47 -14.66 -12.93
C ARG A 182 -0.19 -14.78 -11.55
N LEU A 183 -0.37 -13.65 -10.85
CA LEU A 183 -1.10 -13.62 -9.58
C LEU A 183 -2.56 -14.05 -9.75
N GLY A 184 -3.20 -13.64 -10.84
CA GLY A 184 -4.55 -14.08 -11.17
C GLY A 184 -4.63 -15.59 -11.43
N ALA A 185 -3.63 -16.17 -12.10
CA ALA A 185 -3.53 -17.60 -12.31
C ALA A 185 -3.35 -18.39 -11.00
N LEU A 186 -2.72 -17.81 -9.99
CA LEU A 186 -2.68 -18.36 -8.63
C LEU A 186 -4.02 -18.22 -7.87
N GLY A 187 -4.99 -17.48 -8.44
CA GLY A 187 -6.32 -17.24 -7.87
C GLY A 187 -6.39 -16.01 -6.98
N CYS A 188 -5.51 -15.03 -7.17
CA CYS A 188 -5.62 -13.73 -6.52
C CYS A 188 -6.82 -12.98 -7.11
N THR A 189 -7.81 -12.68 -6.27
CA THR A 189 -9.02 -11.92 -6.65
C THR A 189 -9.08 -10.56 -5.97
N TYR A 190 -8.13 -10.26 -5.08
CA TYR A 190 -8.01 -8.95 -4.43
C TYR A 190 -6.54 -8.52 -4.38
N LEU A 191 -6.17 -7.58 -5.25
CA LEU A 191 -4.83 -7.01 -5.33
C LEU A 191 -4.86 -5.53 -4.97
N GLN A 192 -3.93 -5.07 -4.14
CA GLN A 192 -3.73 -3.66 -3.83
C GLN A 192 -2.37 -3.20 -4.31
N PHE A 193 -2.34 -2.10 -5.05
CA PHE A 193 -1.14 -1.34 -5.34
C PHE A 193 -0.88 -0.31 -4.25
N ASP A 194 0.22 -0.42 -3.54
CA ASP A 194 0.67 0.58 -2.59
C ASP A 194 1.51 1.64 -3.30
N ASP A 195 1.11 2.89 -3.16
CA ASP A 195 1.71 4.02 -3.84
C ASP A 195 1.95 5.18 -2.88
N THR A 196 3.15 5.72 -2.89
CA THR A 196 3.44 7.00 -2.22
C THR A 196 3.56 8.15 -3.22
N SER A 197 3.86 7.84 -4.48
CA SER A 197 4.20 8.85 -5.49
C SER A 197 3.05 9.81 -5.78
N LEU A 198 1.85 9.27 -6.00
CA LEU A 198 0.65 10.08 -6.29
C LEU A 198 0.18 10.88 -5.07
N ALA A 199 0.43 10.39 -3.85
CA ALA A 199 0.16 11.16 -2.64
C ALA A 199 1.18 12.28 -2.44
N TYR A 200 2.48 11.99 -2.63
CA TYR A 200 3.58 12.94 -2.43
C TYR A 200 3.54 14.10 -3.44
N LEU A 201 3.07 13.87 -4.65
CA LEU A 201 2.90 14.93 -5.66
C LEU A 201 1.90 16.03 -5.24
N ASN A 202 1.09 15.82 -4.20
CA ASN A 202 0.27 16.88 -3.62
C ASN A 202 1.08 17.85 -2.75
N ASP A 203 2.27 17.45 -2.28
CA ASP A 203 3.16 18.30 -1.48
C ASP A 203 4.04 19.16 -2.41
N PRO A 204 3.97 20.51 -2.34
CA PRO A 204 4.80 21.38 -3.18
C PRO A 204 6.31 21.16 -2.99
N ALA A 205 6.75 20.77 -1.79
CA ALA A 205 8.17 20.50 -1.52
C ALA A 205 8.63 19.25 -2.29
N GLN A 206 7.80 18.21 -2.36
CA GLN A 206 8.10 17.02 -3.15
C GLN A 206 8.14 17.31 -4.65
N ARG A 207 7.22 18.14 -5.16
CA ARG A 207 7.27 18.59 -6.57
C ARG A 207 8.51 19.41 -6.88
N ALA A 208 8.93 20.30 -5.98
CA ALA A 208 10.15 21.08 -6.15
C ALA A 208 11.40 20.19 -6.22
N GLU A 209 11.47 19.13 -5.42
CA GLU A 209 12.55 18.14 -5.45
C GLU A 209 12.60 17.40 -6.79
N ILE A 210 11.45 16.96 -7.32
CA ILE A 210 11.32 16.29 -8.61
C ILE A 210 11.76 17.26 -9.74
N ALA A 211 11.28 18.49 -9.74
CA ALA A 211 11.68 19.51 -10.71
C ALA A 211 13.19 19.78 -10.66
N GLY A 212 13.80 19.76 -9.46
CA GLY A 212 15.25 19.87 -9.27
C GLY A 212 16.06 18.75 -9.91
N ARG A 213 15.44 17.58 -10.17
CA ARG A 213 16.02 16.46 -10.92
C ARG A 213 15.84 16.57 -12.45
N GLY A 214 15.21 17.65 -12.92
CA GLY A 214 14.95 17.89 -14.35
C GLY A 214 13.69 17.20 -14.89
N GLU A 215 12.80 16.74 -14.01
CA GLU A 215 11.55 16.11 -14.39
C GLU A 215 10.37 17.09 -14.37
N ASP A 216 9.35 16.86 -15.19
CA ASP A 216 8.10 17.66 -15.22
C ASP A 216 7.17 17.27 -14.06
N ALA A 217 7.42 17.86 -12.89
CA ALA A 217 6.67 17.60 -11.67
C ALA A 217 5.17 17.93 -11.78
N GLU A 218 4.80 18.85 -12.68
CA GLU A 218 3.40 19.25 -12.89
C GLU A 218 2.61 18.21 -13.68
N ARG A 219 3.26 17.37 -14.47
CA ARG A 219 2.63 16.35 -15.32
C ARG A 219 2.99 14.91 -14.98
N LEU A 220 3.91 14.69 -14.04
CA LEU A 220 4.39 13.36 -13.70
C LEU A 220 3.26 12.44 -13.19
N HIS A 221 2.27 12.98 -12.49
CA HIS A 221 1.10 12.21 -12.04
C HIS A 221 0.32 11.59 -13.20
N LEU A 222 0.23 12.26 -14.35
CA LEU A 222 -0.44 11.72 -15.55
C LEU A 222 0.33 10.51 -16.11
N ARG A 223 1.66 10.59 -16.14
CA ARG A 223 2.52 9.45 -16.52
C ARG A 223 2.31 8.27 -15.57
N TYR A 224 2.26 8.51 -14.27
CA TYR A 224 2.08 7.48 -13.26
C TYR A 224 0.70 6.80 -13.36
N ILE A 225 -0.36 7.57 -13.56
CA ILE A 225 -1.71 7.03 -13.81
C ILE A 225 -1.70 6.15 -15.07
N SER A 226 -1.09 6.64 -16.16
CA SER A 226 -0.95 5.87 -17.40
C SER A 226 -0.20 4.55 -17.20
N GLN A 227 0.86 4.51 -16.38
CA GLN A 227 1.62 3.31 -16.06
C GLN A 227 0.79 2.26 -15.32
N ILE A 228 0.07 2.67 -14.28
CA ILE A 228 -0.81 1.76 -13.55
C ILE A 228 -1.91 1.23 -14.50
N ASN A 229 -2.53 2.10 -15.29
CA ASN A 229 -3.56 1.71 -16.24
C ASN A 229 -3.06 0.69 -17.26
N ALA A 230 -1.86 0.89 -17.80
CA ALA A 230 -1.23 -0.05 -18.74
C ALA A 230 -0.96 -1.42 -18.10
N ALA A 231 -0.53 -1.43 -16.83
CA ALA A 231 -0.28 -2.66 -16.07
C ALA A 231 -1.56 -3.47 -15.78
N ILE A 232 -2.71 -2.82 -15.65
CA ILE A 232 -3.95 -3.48 -15.21
C ILE A 232 -5.04 -3.60 -16.29
N LYS A 233 -4.81 -3.11 -17.52
CA LYS A 233 -5.82 -3.06 -18.58
C LYS A 233 -6.43 -4.43 -18.92
N ASP A 234 -5.62 -5.47 -18.88
CA ASP A 234 -6.00 -6.84 -19.24
C ASP A 234 -6.12 -7.74 -17.99
N ARG A 235 -6.30 -7.16 -16.79
CA ARG A 235 -6.41 -7.91 -15.53
C ARG A 235 -7.51 -8.98 -15.59
N PRO A 236 -7.38 -10.09 -14.87
CA PRO A 236 -8.44 -11.09 -14.76
C PRO A 236 -9.76 -10.47 -14.29
N ALA A 237 -10.88 -10.80 -14.94
CA ALA A 237 -12.18 -10.20 -14.67
C ALA A 237 -12.68 -10.38 -13.22
N ALA A 238 -12.22 -11.42 -12.54
CA ALA A 238 -12.56 -11.68 -11.13
C ALA A 238 -11.68 -10.89 -10.14
N MET A 239 -10.60 -10.24 -10.62
CA MET A 239 -9.65 -9.52 -9.76
C MET A 239 -10.10 -8.09 -9.55
N ALA A 240 -10.44 -7.75 -8.31
CA ALA A 240 -10.55 -6.37 -7.88
C ALA A 240 -9.16 -5.79 -7.62
N ILE A 241 -8.86 -4.64 -8.17
CA ILE A 241 -7.61 -3.91 -7.96
C ILE A 241 -7.89 -2.58 -7.29
N THR A 242 -7.22 -2.34 -6.16
CA THR A 242 -7.26 -1.07 -5.43
C THR A 242 -5.89 -0.42 -5.39
N THR A 243 -5.83 0.87 -5.07
CA THR A 243 -4.58 1.55 -4.77
C THR A 243 -4.64 2.22 -3.41
N HIS A 244 -3.56 2.12 -2.64
CA HIS A 244 -3.39 2.85 -1.38
C HIS A 244 -2.42 4.01 -1.59
N LEU A 245 -2.88 5.22 -1.31
CA LEU A 245 -2.11 6.46 -1.46
C LEU A 245 -1.53 6.87 -0.11
N CYS A 246 -0.31 6.42 0.16
CA CYS A 246 0.38 6.60 1.42
C CYS A 246 1.19 7.90 1.46
N ARG A 247 1.09 8.64 2.56
CA ARG A 247 1.92 9.85 2.82
C ARG A 247 3.22 9.56 3.56
N GLY A 248 3.62 8.30 3.63
CA GLY A 248 4.75 7.82 4.39
C GLY A 248 4.35 7.31 5.78
N ASN A 249 4.92 6.18 6.15
CA ASN A 249 4.69 5.55 7.45
C ASN A 249 5.97 4.84 7.90
N PHE A 250 6.69 5.48 8.80
CA PHE A 250 7.91 4.95 9.40
C PHE A 250 7.96 5.34 10.87
N ARG A 251 7.92 4.37 11.78
CA ARG A 251 7.96 4.60 13.24
C ARG A 251 6.96 5.67 13.68
N SER A 252 5.70 5.54 13.26
CA SER A 252 4.63 6.51 13.55
C SER A 252 4.86 7.93 13.01
N SER A 253 5.68 8.09 11.97
CA SER A 253 5.99 9.37 11.35
C SER A 253 5.51 9.40 9.88
N TRP A 254 5.47 10.58 9.26
CA TRP A 254 5.05 10.79 7.87
C TRP A 254 6.07 11.64 7.09
N VAL A 255 5.98 11.66 5.76
CA VAL A 255 6.84 12.45 4.86
C VAL A 255 6.07 13.64 4.27
N ALA A 256 4.98 13.37 3.55
CA ALA A 256 4.26 14.37 2.79
C ALA A 256 3.03 14.89 3.52
N SER A 257 2.70 16.15 3.29
CA SER A 257 1.49 16.84 3.77
C SER A 257 0.73 17.45 2.59
N GLY A 258 -0.53 17.81 2.82
CA GLY A 258 -1.45 18.34 1.82
C GLY A 258 -2.62 17.40 1.53
N GLY A 259 -3.69 17.95 0.98
CA GLY A 259 -4.84 17.20 0.50
C GLY A 259 -4.52 16.38 -0.76
N TYR A 260 -5.54 15.99 -1.51
CA TYR A 260 -5.37 15.31 -2.80
C TYR A 260 -5.63 16.23 -4.00
N ASP A 261 -5.79 17.52 -3.76
CA ASP A 261 -6.30 18.50 -4.74
C ASP A 261 -5.51 18.55 -6.03
N PHE A 262 -4.17 18.47 -5.95
CA PHE A 262 -3.31 18.58 -7.12
C PHE A 262 -3.50 17.43 -8.12
N VAL A 263 -3.69 16.22 -7.63
CA VAL A 263 -3.83 15.02 -8.50
C VAL A 263 -5.28 14.59 -8.70
N ALA A 264 -6.24 15.14 -7.94
CA ALA A 264 -7.57 14.59 -7.73
C ALA A 264 -8.35 14.33 -9.03
N GLU A 265 -8.38 15.29 -9.93
CA GLU A 265 -9.18 15.17 -11.15
C GLU A 265 -8.69 14.00 -12.02
N ALA A 266 -7.41 13.97 -12.35
CA ALA A 266 -6.83 12.87 -13.13
C ALA A 266 -6.84 11.55 -12.35
N LEU A 267 -6.46 11.58 -11.05
CA LEU A 267 -6.42 10.40 -10.20
C LEU A 267 -7.76 9.67 -10.18
N PHE A 268 -8.83 10.37 -9.86
CA PHE A 268 -10.13 9.72 -9.66
C PHE A 268 -10.85 9.42 -10.97
N SER A 269 -10.74 10.30 -11.97
CA SER A 269 -11.43 10.10 -13.24
C SER A 269 -10.73 9.13 -14.19
N GLU A 270 -9.38 9.10 -14.20
CA GLU A 270 -8.62 8.36 -15.21
C GLU A 270 -8.01 7.05 -14.69
N LEU A 271 -7.63 6.95 -13.39
CA LEU A 271 -7.01 5.72 -12.86
C LEU A 271 -8.03 4.58 -12.80
N ALA A 272 -7.78 3.50 -13.54
CA ALA A 272 -8.73 2.41 -13.80
C ALA A 272 -8.83 1.34 -12.70
N VAL A 273 -8.53 1.69 -11.43
CA VAL A 273 -8.71 0.82 -10.27
C VAL A 273 -10.18 0.77 -9.82
N ASP A 274 -10.54 -0.24 -9.01
CA ASP A 274 -11.89 -0.42 -8.45
C ASP A 274 -12.12 0.41 -7.18
N GLY A 275 -11.03 0.82 -6.51
CA GLY A 275 -11.12 1.60 -5.29
C GLY A 275 -9.81 2.24 -4.84
N PHE A 276 -9.96 3.27 -4.02
CA PHE A 276 -8.88 4.10 -3.50
C PHE A 276 -8.87 4.03 -1.97
N PHE A 277 -7.75 3.62 -1.37
CA PHE A 277 -7.48 3.76 0.06
C PHE A 277 -6.77 5.08 0.29
N LEU A 278 -7.42 6.00 0.98
CA LEU A 278 -6.96 7.38 1.14
C LEU A 278 -6.75 7.70 2.61
N GLU A 279 -5.62 8.32 2.95
CA GLU A 279 -5.34 8.78 4.32
C GLU A 279 -6.13 10.05 4.64
N TYR A 280 -6.93 9.99 5.71
CA TYR A 280 -7.72 11.11 6.22
C TYR A 280 -7.77 11.12 7.76
N ASP A 281 -6.74 10.62 8.43
CA ASP A 281 -6.69 10.47 9.88
C ASP A 281 -6.45 11.78 10.65
N ASP A 282 -5.91 12.81 10.00
CA ASP A 282 -5.66 14.12 10.61
C ASP A 282 -5.78 15.28 9.61
N GLU A 283 -5.57 16.52 10.13
CA GLU A 283 -5.72 17.77 9.37
C GLU A 283 -4.73 17.93 8.21
N ARG A 284 -3.55 17.29 8.28
CA ARG A 284 -2.54 17.35 7.21
C ARG A 284 -3.04 16.71 5.90
N SER A 285 -4.08 15.89 5.97
CA SER A 285 -4.69 15.21 4.83
C SER A 285 -5.65 16.10 4.01
N GLY A 286 -5.91 17.33 4.46
CA GLY A 286 -6.88 18.23 3.82
C GLY A 286 -8.33 17.79 4.01
N GLY A 287 -9.22 18.36 3.21
CA GLY A 287 -10.64 18.07 3.22
C GLY A 287 -11.06 16.96 2.24
N PHE A 288 -12.37 16.72 2.19
CA PHE A 288 -12.97 15.70 1.32
C PHE A 288 -13.39 16.24 -0.07
N GLU A 289 -13.19 17.53 -0.33
CA GLU A 289 -13.56 18.19 -1.61
C GLU A 289 -13.00 17.49 -2.86
N PRO A 290 -11.77 16.94 -2.83
CA PRO A 290 -11.21 16.18 -3.95
C PRO A 290 -12.06 14.98 -4.38
N LEU A 291 -12.83 14.39 -3.47
CA LEU A 291 -13.68 13.23 -3.73
C LEU A 291 -14.80 13.50 -4.75
N ARG A 292 -15.13 14.78 -5.03
CA ARG A 292 -16.11 15.15 -6.06
C ARG A 292 -15.78 14.63 -7.46
N PHE A 293 -14.53 14.27 -7.71
CA PHE A 293 -14.06 13.71 -8.98
C PHE A 293 -14.19 12.18 -9.06
N VAL A 294 -14.58 11.50 -7.98
CA VAL A 294 -14.74 10.05 -7.97
C VAL A 294 -15.97 9.65 -8.78
N PRO A 295 -15.81 8.90 -9.88
CA PRO A 295 -16.94 8.52 -10.70
C PRO A 295 -17.79 7.43 -10.04
N ALA A 296 -19.02 7.28 -10.49
CA ALA A 296 -19.89 6.18 -10.09
C ALA A 296 -19.22 4.82 -10.32
N GLY A 297 -19.42 3.90 -9.37
CA GLY A 297 -18.89 2.54 -9.44
C GLY A 297 -17.51 2.33 -8.83
N LYS A 298 -16.74 3.39 -8.54
CA LYS A 298 -15.48 3.27 -7.80
C LYS A 298 -15.69 3.47 -6.29
N MET A 299 -14.92 2.75 -5.50
CA MET A 299 -14.99 2.84 -4.04
C MET A 299 -13.92 3.78 -3.48
N VAL A 300 -14.26 4.49 -2.42
CA VAL A 300 -13.31 5.24 -1.60
C VAL A 300 -13.29 4.61 -0.20
N VAL A 301 -12.15 4.07 0.17
CA VAL A 301 -11.90 3.53 1.50
C VAL A 301 -11.23 4.63 2.32
N LEU A 302 -12.00 5.19 3.25
CA LEU A 302 -11.58 6.31 4.08
C LEU A 302 -10.68 5.80 5.21
N GLY A 303 -9.41 6.12 5.15
CA GLY A 303 -8.42 5.85 6.18
C GLY A 303 -8.55 6.85 7.33
N LEU A 304 -9.58 6.69 8.15
CA LEU A 304 -9.89 7.60 9.26
C LEU A 304 -9.29 7.16 10.60
N VAL A 305 -8.96 5.88 10.74
CA VAL A 305 -8.38 5.34 11.96
C VAL A 305 -6.87 5.38 11.87
N THR A 306 -6.21 6.16 12.74
CA THR A 306 -4.76 6.25 12.72
C THR A 306 -4.10 4.95 13.18
N THR A 307 -3.07 4.52 12.45
CA THR A 307 -2.20 3.40 12.86
C THR A 307 -0.90 3.88 13.51
N LYS A 308 -0.79 5.18 13.79
CA LYS A 308 0.42 5.80 14.32
C LYS A 308 0.39 5.99 15.85
N ARG A 309 -0.78 5.92 16.46
CA ARG A 309 -1.02 6.16 17.89
C ARG A 309 -1.97 5.11 18.46
N PRO A 310 -1.82 4.72 19.74
CA PRO A 310 -2.62 3.67 20.36
C PRO A 310 -4.07 4.08 20.65
N GLU A 311 -4.36 5.37 20.85
CA GLU A 311 -5.68 5.84 21.23
C GLU A 311 -6.73 5.45 20.18
N LEU A 312 -7.87 4.97 20.64
CA LEU A 312 -9.00 4.68 19.77
C LEU A 312 -9.75 5.97 19.44
N GLU A 313 -10.12 6.09 18.20
CA GLU A 313 -11.03 7.14 17.72
C GLU A 313 -12.43 6.90 18.27
N SER A 314 -13.21 7.98 18.45
CA SER A 314 -14.62 7.86 18.79
C SER A 314 -15.42 7.37 17.58
N ALA A 315 -16.26 6.33 17.75
CA ALA A 315 -17.16 5.86 16.69
C ALA A 315 -18.09 6.98 16.19
N ALA A 316 -18.50 7.90 17.06
CA ALA A 316 -19.31 9.07 16.68
C ALA A 316 -18.53 10.03 15.76
N ASP A 317 -17.25 10.25 16.04
CA ASP A 317 -16.39 11.08 15.18
C ASP A 317 -16.13 10.41 13.83
N LEU A 318 -15.87 9.11 13.81
CA LEU A 318 -15.71 8.36 12.57
C LEU A 318 -16.97 8.45 11.71
N ARG A 319 -18.15 8.24 12.29
CA ARG A 319 -19.43 8.40 11.60
C ARG A 319 -19.61 9.80 11.03
N ARG A 320 -19.37 10.84 11.82
CA ARG A 320 -19.43 12.24 11.38
C ARG A 320 -18.48 12.50 10.20
N ARG A 321 -17.26 11.94 10.21
CA ARG A 321 -16.30 12.07 9.12
C ARG A 321 -16.78 11.36 7.85
N VAL A 322 -17.37 10.19 7.97
CA VAL A 322 -17.99 9.48 6.83
C VAL A 322 -19.15 10.30 6.27
N GLU A 323 -19.99 10.89 7.10
CA GLU A 323 -21.10 11.78 6.68
C GLU A 323 -20.58 13.04 5.95
N GLN A 324 -19.45 13.59 6.38
CA GLN A 324 -18.80 14.70 5.68
C GLN A 324 -18.32 14.29 4.28
N ALA A 325 -17.66 13.13 4.14
CA ALA A 325 -17.24 12.59 2.86
C ALA A 325 -18.44 12.27 1.94
N ALA A 326 -19.55 11.81 2.53
CA ALA A 326 -20.79 11.49 1.80
C ALA A 326 -21.48 12.70 1.13
N ARG A 327 -21.00 13.91 1.41
CA ARG A 327 -21.44 15.13 0.69
C ARG A 327 -20.85 15.21 -0.73
N TYR A 328 -19.78 14.49 -1.00
CA TYR A 328 -19.03 14.52 -2.27
C TYR A 328 -19.16 13.21 -3.05
N VAL A 329 -19.32 12.08 -2.35
CA VAL A 329 -19.43 10.75 -2.93
C VAL A 329 -20.59 10.01 -2.25
N PRO A 330 -21.48 9.32 -3.00
CA PRO A 330 -22.55 8.53 -2.40
C PRO A 330 -22.07 7.59 -1.31
N LEU A 331 -22.84 7.45 -0.24
CA LEU A 331 -22.48 6.61 0.94
C LEU A 331 -22.21 5.14 0.54
N ASP A 332 -22.84 4.66 -0.52
CA ASP A 332 -22.64 3.31 -1.06
C ASP A 332 -21.33 3.13 -1.83
N GLN A 333 -20.60 4.21 -2.11
CA GLN A 333 -19.22 4.18 -2.64
C GLN A 333 -18.16 4.38 -1.54
N LEU A 334 -18.55 4.55 -0.28
CA LEU A 334 -17.63 4.75 0.84
C LEU A 334 -17.41 3.47 1.64
N ALA A 335 -16.23 3.35 2.21
CA ALA A 335 -15.83 2.30 3.14
C ALA A 335 -14.86 2.89 4.17
N LEU A 336 -14.50 2.14 5.21
CA LEU A 336 -13.66 2.57 6.34
C LEU A 336 -12.43 1.69 6.49
N SER A 337 -11.27 2.29 6.78
CA SER A 337 -10.03 1.58 7.08
C SER A 337 -9.12 2.34 8.04
N GLY A 338 -8.00 1.71 8.40
CA GLY A 338 -6.84 2.43 8.91
C GLY A 338 -6.24 3.34 7.83
N GLN A 339 -5.60 4.43 8.25
CA GLN A 339 -5.02 5.39 7.31
C GLN A 339 -3.84 4.80 6.53
N CYS A 340 -3.12 3.84 7.11
CA CYS A 340 -2.03 3.08 6.50
C CYS A 340 -1.95 1.68 7.14
N GLY A 341 -0.95 0.86 6.76
CA GLY A 341 -0.60 -0.34 7.49
C GLY A 341 0.01 -0.03 8.87
N PHE A 342 0.06 -1.01 9.75
CA PHE A 342 0.64 -0.86 11.09
C PHE A 342 2.16 -1.00 11.10
N SER A 343 2.76 -1.58 10.07
CA SER A 343 4.19 -1.85 10.01
C SER A 343 4.71 -1.94 8.57
N SER A 344 4.86 -0.79 7.92
CA SER A 344 5.37 -0.71 6.55
C SER A 344 6.83 -1.15 6.43
N THR A 345 7.59 -1.11 7.52
CA THR A 345 8.95 -1.64 7.67
C THR A 345 9.02 -2.54 8.91
N VAL A 346 10.14 -3.22 9.10
CA VAL A 346 10.32 -4.15 10.25
C VAL A 346 10.16 -3.49 11.61
N GLU A 347 10.43 -2.19 11.71
CA GLU A 347 10.35 -1.45 12.99
C GLU A 347 8.93 -1.30 13.51
N GLY A 348 7.94 -1.17 12.60
CA GLY A 348 6.56 -0.97 12.99
C GLY A 348 6.25 0.38 13.61
N ASN A 349 4.97 0.64 13.84
CA ASN A 349 4.47 1.82 14.54
C ASN A 349 4.44 1.58 16.06
N ALA A 350 4.35 2.67 16.83
CA ALA A 350 4.41 2.66 18.28
C ALA A 350 3.06 2.23 18.91
N LEU A 351 2.62 1.02 18.59
CA LEU A 351 1.43 0.37 19.12
C LEU A 351 1.75 -1.06 19.55
N THR A 352 0.94 -1.58 20.46
CA THR A 352 0.91 -3.00 20.78
C THR A 352 0.00 -3.78 19.82
N ARG A 353 0.16 -5.10 19.79
CA ARG A 353 -0.72 -5.98 18.98
C ARG A 353 -2.18 -5.97 19.45
N ASP A 354 -2.41 -5.75 20.75
CA ASP A 354 -3.78 -5.64 21.30
C ASP A 354 -4.44 -4.32 20.88
N GLU A 355 -3.69 -3.21 20.85
CA GLU A 355 -4.16 -1.93 20.32
C GLU A 355 -4.43 -2.02 18.83
N GLN A 356 -3.57 -2.67 18.04
CA GLN A 356 -3.83 -2.97 16.64
C GLN A 356 -5.15 -3.74 16.47
N ARG A 357 -5.37 -4.80 17.25
CA ARG A 357 -6.61 -5.58 17.22
C ARG A 357 -7.83 -4.73 17.59
N ALA A 358 -7.69 -3.88 18.60
CA ALA A 358 -8.77 -2.97 19.02
C ALA A 358 -9.15 -1.99 17.90
N LYS A 359 -8.16 -1.43 17.18
CA LYS A 359 -8.41 -0.56 16.04
C LYS A 359 -9.09 -1.28 14.86
N LEU A 360 -8.70 -2.50 14.54
CA LEU A 360 -9.36 -3.31 13.52
C LEU A 360 -10.82 -3.62 13.89
N ARG A 361 -11.09 -3.93 15.15
CA ARG A 361 -12.47 -4.11 15.65
C ARG A 361 -13.26 -2.82 15.56
N LEU A 362 -12.69 -1.68 15.97
CA LEU A 362 -13.34 -0.37 15.86
C LEU A 362 -13.75 -0.08 14.41
N ILE A 363 -12.90 -0.38 13.43
CA ILE A 363 -13.24 -0.23 12.01
C ILE A 363 -14.43 -1.10 11.63
N VAL A 364 -14.42 -2.38 12.01
CA VAL A 364 -15.50 -3.33 11.70
C VAL A 364 -16.81 -2.91 12.35
N ASP A 365 -16.79 -2.61 13.66
CA ASP A 365 -18.00 -2.25 14.41
C ASP A 365 -18.60 -0.93 13.88
N THR A 366 -17.74 0.07 13.60
CA THR A 366 -18.19 1.34 13.02
C THR A 366 -18.75 1.17 11.60
N ALA A 367 -18.14 0.31 10.78
CA ALA A 367 -18.65 0.02 9.45
C ALA A 367 -20.03 -0.66 9.50
N ARG A 368 -20.22 -1.62 10.41
CA ARG A 368 -21.52 -2.25 10.64
C ARG A 368 -22.59 -1.24 11.06
N ASP A 369 -22.25 -0.35 11.96
CA ASP A 369 -23.14 0.71 12.42
C ASP A 369 -23.58 1.66 11.29
N ILE A 370 -22.70 1.93 10.31
CA ILE A 370 -22.96 2.88 9.22
C ILE A 370 -23.71 2.22 8.06
N TRP A 371 -23.28 1.03 7.64
CA TRP A 371 -23.77 0.38 6.41
C TRP A 371 -24.67 -0.83 6.68
N GLY A 372 -24.73 -1.32 7.91
CA GLY A 372 -25.41 -2.56 8.28
C GLY A 372 -24.53 -3.79 8.07
N ASP A 373 -24.96 -4.93 8.60
CA ASP A 373 -24.33 -6.25 8.40
C ASP A 373 -24.62 -6.84 7.02
#